data_de94ebbf628fe6f329be4b0d613d05e9
#
_entry.id   de94ebbf628fe6f329be4b0d613d05e9
#
_cell.length_a   1.000
_cell.length_b   1.000
_cell.length_c   1.000
_cell.angle_alpha   90.00
_cell.angle_beta   90.00
_cell.angle_gamma   90.00
#
_symmetry.space_group_name_H-M   'P 1'
#
loop_
_entity.id
_entity.type
_entity.pdbx_description
1 polymer ?
#
loop_
_entity_poly.entity_id
_entity_poly.type
_entity_poly.pdbx_seq_one_letter_code
_entity_poly.pdbx_strand_id
1 'polypeptide(L)'
;AQLDANEATYQRLRSIQEKTPALTTTQLVEDAEAAYLTSKAAVSAIQDRLSFLQVKAPFSGKVTKRMIDNGALIQSGLTQSNPQGIIELQDVNPIRLTIPLPESDIVSIAKGTEVDVSFPELPGASLKAKVSRMAGALDPASKTLLVEIDLDNSDDKIKPGMYAKALVRVNSREGVISLPITAQSIFQNQPFVLIVNNN
;
A
#
# COMPACT_ATOMS: atom_id res chain seq x y z
N ALA A 1 31.42 -24.56 -16.34
CA ALA A 1 32.74 -25.01 -16.82
C ALA A 1 33.89 -24.41 -15.98
N GLN A 2 34.12 -23.08 -16.00
CA GLN A 2 35.24 -22.46 -15.23
C GLN A 2 35.05 -22.64 -13.71
N LEU A 3 33.86 -22.45 -13.19
CA LEU A 3 33.53 -22.67 -11.78
C LEU A 3 33.82 -24.13 -11.38
N ASP A 4 33.33 -25.09 -12.14
CA ASP A 4 33.48 -26.51 -11.81
C ASP A 4 34.97 -26.94 -11.82
N ALA A 5 35.75 -26.39 -12.74
CA ALA A 5 37.19 -26.65 -12.81
C ALA A 5 37.93 -26.08 -11.57
N ASN A 6 37.60 -24.85 -11.17
CA ASN A 6 38.22 -24.21 -10.02
C ASN A 6 37.78 -24.88 -8.70
N GLU A 7 36.52 -25.29 -8.60
CA GLU A 7 35.99 -26.04 -7.47
C GLU A 7 36.71 -27.40 -7.32
N ALA A 8 36.82 -28.17 -8.42
CA ALA A 8 37.49 -29.44 -8.41
C ALA A 8 39.00 -29.31 -8.01
N THR A 9 39.64 -28.23 -8.46
CA THR A 9 41.04 -27.94 -8.11
C THR A 9 41.19 -27.62 -6.61
N TYR A 10 40.33 -26.74 -6.10
CA TYR A 10 40.30 -26.38 -4.68
C TYR A 10 40.04 -27.61 -3.79
N GLN A 11 39.00 -28.40 -4.10
CA GLN A 11 38.69 -29.60 -3.33
C GLN A 11 39.81 -30.63 -3.32
N ARG A 12 40.49 -30.81 -4.46
CA ARG A 12 41.66 -31.72 -4.58
C ARG A 12 42.78 -31.25 -3.71
N LEU A 13 43.20 -30.01 -3.81
CA LEU A 13 44.31 -29.43 -3.00
C LEU A 13 43.98 -29.46 -1.51
N ARG A 14 42.76 -29.13 -1.14
CA ARG A 14 42.30 -29.21 0.24
C ARG A 14 42.36 -30.64 0.78
N SER A 15 41.90 -31.63 0.01
CA SER A 15 41.97 -33.03 0.42
C SER A 15 43.41 -33.56 0.57
N ILE A 16 44.34 -33.05 -0.25
CA ILE A 16 45.79 -33.39 -0.15
C ILE A 16 46.34 -32.75 1.12
N GLN A 17 46.02 -31.50 1.41
CA GLN A 17 46.49 -30.80 2.63
C GLN A 17 45.98 -31.51 3.89
N GLU A 18 44.75 -31.97 3.93
CA GLU A 18 44.17 -32.69 5.07
C GLU A 18 44.83 -34.07 5.29
N LYS A 19 45.14 -34.78 4.19
CA LYS A 19 45.68 -36.16 4.27
C LYS A 19 47.23 -36.19 4.38
N THR A 20 47.88 -35.27 3.70
CA THR A 20 49.34 -35.27 3.57
C THR A 20 49.84 -33.81 3.52
N PRO A 21 49.88 -33.10 4.66
CA PRO A 21 50.24 -31.67 4.73
C PRO A 21 51.60 -31.31 4.12
N ALA A 22 52.51 -32.28 4.08
CA ALA A 22 53.87 -32.07 3.53
C ALA A 22 53.93 -31.99 1.97
N LEU A 23 52.83 -32.37 1.25
CA LEU A 23 52.78 -32.39 -0.20
C LEU A 23 52.19 -31.13 -0.83
N THR A 24 51.59 -30.24 -0.03
CA THR A 24 51.06 -28.98 -0.53
C THR A 24 51.29 -27.84 0.43
N THR A 25 51.45 -26.65 -0.08
CA THR A 25 51.63 -25.45 0.75
C THR A 25 50.29 -24.82 1.03
N THR A 26 50.12 -24.18 2.18
CA THR A 26 48.91 -23.44 2.53
C THR A 26 48.54 -22.39 1.46
N GLN A 27 49.57 -21.72 0.92
CA GLN A 27 49.43 -20.73 -0.15
C GLN A 27 48.73 -21.29 -1.38
N LEU A 28 49.08 -22.52 -1.83
CA LEU A 28 48.42 -23.14 -3.02
C LEU A 28 46.94 -23.44 -2.80
N VAL A 29 46.56 -23.78 -1.57
CA VAL A 29 45.16 -24.03 -1.22
C VAL A 29 44.37 -22.73 -1.17
N GLU A 30 44.99 -21.67 -0.55
CA GLU A 30 44.36 -20.33 -0.48
C GLU A 30 44.23 -19.72 -1.87
N ASP A 31 45.19 -19.85 -2.77
CA ASP A 31 45.12 -19.37 -4.14
C ASP A 31 44.00 -20.10 -4.93
N ALA A 32 43.85 -21.42 -4.75
CA ALA A 32 42.81 -22.20 -5.37
C ALA A 32 41.44 -21.86 -4.79
N GLU A 33 41.32 -21.59 -3.49
CA GLU A 33 40.12 -21.11 -2.85
C GLU A 33 39.69 -19.74 -3.37
N ALA A 34 40.61 -18.80 -3.50
CA ALA A 34 40.40 -17.48 -4.04
C ALA A 34 39.86 -17.55 -5.50
N ALA A 35 40.50 -18.43 -6.33
CA ALA A 35 40.05 -18.67 -7.71
C ALA A 35 38.62 -19.28 -7.77
N TYR A 36 38.30 -20.22 -6.89
CA TYR A 36 36.97 -20.79 -6.76
C TYR A 36 35.94 -19.74 -6.35
N LEU A 37 36.23 -18.97 -5.27
CA LEU A 37 35.31 -17.94 -4.79
C LEU A 37 35.05 -16.85 -5.83
N THR A 38 36.08 -16.44 -6.56
CA THR A 38 35.98 -15.46 -7.66
C THR A 38 35.08 -15.98 -8.76
N SER A 39 35.26 -17.23 -9.19
CA SER A 39 34.41 -17.85 -10.21
C SER A 39 32.98 -18.03 -9.77
N LYS A 40 32.76 -18.38 -8.50
CA LYS A 40 31.44 -18.48 -7.87
C LYS A 40 30.72 -17.14 -7.84
N ALA A 41 31.42 -16.09 -7.45
CA ALA A 41 30.85 -14.73 -7.45
C ALA A 41 30.48 -14.26 -8.87
N ALA A 42 31.34 -14.58 -9.87
CA ALA A 42 31.02 -14.26 -11.27
C ALA A 42 29.75 -14.98 -11.78
N VAL A 43 29.58 -16.26 -11.46
CA VAL A 43 28.35 -17.01 -11.81
C VAL A 43 27.13 -16.43 -11.11
N SER A 44 27.23 -16.12 -9.80
CA SER A 44 26.14 -15.48 -9.05
C SER A 44 25.72 -14.16 -9.69
N ALA A 45 26.67 -13.31 -10.05
CA ALA A 45 26.39 -12.01 -10.68
C ALA A 45 25.67 -12.16 -12.04
N ILE A 46 25.99 -13.21 -12.80
CA ILE A 46 25.28 -13.49 -14.06
C ILE A 46 23.89 -14.05 -13.78
N GLN A 47 23.73 -14.92 -12.79
CA GLN A 47 22.43 -15.43 -12.37
C GLN A 47 21.50 -14.33 -11.90
N ASP A 48 22.02 -13.37 -11.10
CA ASP A 48 21.26 -12.21 -10.65
C ASP A 48 20.79 -11.37 -11.85
N ARG A 49 21.68 -11.13 -12.84
CA ARG A 49 21.28 -10.45 -14.09
C ARG A 49 20.20 -11.19 -14.86
N LEU A 50 20.29 -12.52 -14.93
CA LEU A 50 19.26 -13.34 -15.59
C LEU A 50 17.92 -13.28 -14.86
N SER A 51 17.92 -13.16 -13.52
CA SER A 51 16.69 -13.04 -12.75
C SER A 51 15.89 -11.78 -13.10
N PHE A 52 16.57 -10.69 -13.46
CA PHE A 52 15.91 -9.44 -13.88
C PHE A 52 15.26 -9.51 -15.27
N LEU A 53 15.56 -10.54 -16.08
CA LEU A 53 14.87 -10.76 -17.36
C LEU A 53 13.44 -11.28 -17.17
N GLN A 54 13.11 -11.75 -15.97
CA GLN A 54 11.77 -12.18 -15.60
C GLN A 54 11.19 -11.23 -14.56
N VAL A 55 10.41 -10.26 -15.02
CA VAL A 55 9.69 -9.33 -14.11
C VAL A 55 8.51 -10.08 -13.49
N LYS A 56 8.56 -10.29 -12.18
CA LYS A 56 7.50 -10.94 -11.43
C LYS A 56 6.72 -9.92 -10.63
N ALA A 57 5.41 -10.16 -10.46
CA ALA A 57 4.58 -9.37 -9.56
C ALA A 57 5.08 -9.56 -8.10
N PRO A 58 5.32 -8.46 -7.33
CA PRO A 58 5.79 -8.56 -5.96
C PRO A 58 4.69 -9.00 -4.97
N PHE A 59 3.43 -8.88 -5.35
CA PHE A 59 2.25 -9.28 -4.58
C PHE A 59 1.12 -9.71 -5.52
N SER A 60 0.11 -10.37 -4.96
CA SER A 60 -1.11 -10.73 -5.68
C SER A 60 -2.02 -9.51 -5.81
N GLY A 61 -2.54 -9.25 -7.00
CA GLY A 61 -3.39 -8.07 -7.23
C GLY A 61 -3.96 -8.06 -8.64
N LYS A 62 -4.62 -6.95 -9.00
CA LYS A 62 -5.15 -6.70 -10.34
C LYS A 62 -4.27 -5.75 -11.13
N VAL A 63 -4.08 -6.06 -12.38
CA VAL A 63 -3.48 -5.12 -13.34
C VAL A 63 -4.52 -4.05 -13.66
N THR A 64 -4.26 -2.83 -13.20
CA THR A 64 -5.14 -1.67 -13.42
C THR A 64 -4.77 -0.90 -14.69
N LYS A 65 -3.49 -0.95 -15.07
CA LYS A 65 -3.02 -0.28 -16.27
C LYS A 65 -1.83 -1.02 -16.88
N ARG A 66 -1.82 -1.13 -18.20
CA ARG A 66 -0.69 -1.58 -19.00
C ARG A 66 -0.13 -0.35 -19.73
N MET A 67 1.15 -0.06 -19.56
CA MET A 67 1.77 1.16 -20.08
C MET A 67 2.60 0.91 -21.32
N ILE A 68 2.93 -0.35 -21.60
CA ILE A 68 3.75 -0.74 -22.76
C ILE A 68 3.14 -1.94 -23.47
N ASP A 69 3.42 -2.05 -24.75
CA ASP A 69 3.01 -3.17 -25.61
C ASP A 69 4.15 -4.15 -25.87
N ASN A 70 3.81 -5.35 -26.35
CA ASN A 70 4.80 -6.33 -26.76
C ASN A 70 5.65 -5.78 -27.90
N GLY A 71 6.97 -5.94 -27.79
CA GLY A 71 7.93 -5.42 -28.76
C GLY A 71 8.41 -4.00 -28.45
N ALA A 72 7.88 -3.33 -27.45
CA ALA A 72 8.39 -2.03 -27.01
C ALA A 72 9.79 -2.14 -26.41
N LEU A 73 10.67 -1.22 -26.76
CA LEU A 73 11.99 -1.13 -26.14
C LEU A 73 11.89 -0.47 -24.77
N ILE A 74 12.34 -1.17 -23.73
CA ILE A 74 12.41 -0.66 -22.37
C ILE A 74 13.86 -0.25 -22.10
N GLN A 75 14.06 1.01 -21.72
CA GLN A 75 15.38 1.49 -21.31
C GLN A 75 15.62 1.18 -19.83
N SER A 76 16.88 0.91 -19.48
CA SER A 76 17.27 0.69 -18.08
C SER A 76 16.97 1.92 -17.24
N GLY A 77 16.27 1.74 -16.12
CA GLY A 77 15.94 2.82 -15.17
C GLY A 77 17.15 3.48 -14.51
N LEU A 78 18.34 2.90 -14.64
CA LEU A 78 19.59 3.47 -14.12
C LEU A 78 20.09 4.67 -14.91
N THR A 79 19.59 4.87 -16.14
CA THR A 79 20.05 5.93 -17.06
C THR A 79 19.01 7.03 -17.28
N GLN A 80 17.82 6.92 -16.72
CA GLN A 80 16.74 7.88 -16.90
C GLN A 80 16.29 8.52 -15.58
N SER A 81 16.03 9.84 -15.65
CA SER A 81 15.43 10.60 -14.54
C SER A 81 13.97 10.22 -14.25
N ASN A 82 13.30 9.52 -15.19
CA ASN A 82 11.91 9.10 -15.04
C ASN A 82 11.73 7.68 -15.64
N PRO A 83 11.83 6.63 -14.83
CA PRO A 83 11.68 5.26 -15.31
C PRO A 83 10.24 5.02 -15.79
N GLN A 84 10.11 4.46 -17.00
CA GLN A 84 8.81 4.09 -17.55
C GLN A 84 8.27 2.84 -16.85
N GLY A 85 7.07 2.94 -16.28
CA GLY A 85 6.35 1.79 -15.74
C GLY A 85 5.93 0.83 -16.84
N ILE A 86 5.93 -0.47 -16.56
CA ILE A 86 5.49 -1.53 -17.47
C ILE A 86 4.00 -1.80 -17.25
N ILE A 87 3.63 -2.06 -16.02
CA ILE A 87 2.29 -2.44 -15.57
C ILE A 87 2.04 -1.76 -14.23
N GLU A 88 0.84 -1.30 -14.01
CA GLU A 88 0.35 -0.88 -12.71
C GLU A 88 -0.45 -2.03 -12.08
N LEU A 89 0.02 -2.50 -10.93
CA LEU A 89 -0.60 -3.56 -10.16
C LEU A 89 -1.14 -2.97 -8.85
N GLN A 90 -2.40 -3.24 -8.55
CA GLN A 90 -3.04 -2.77 -7.32
C GLN A 90 -3.68 -3.94 -6.57
N ASP A 91 -3.55 -3.93 -5.24
CA ASP A 91 -4.37 -4.75 -4.38
C ASP A 91 -5.71 -4.04 -4.18
N VAL A 92 -6.79 -4.68 -4.64
CA VAL A 92 -8.14 -4.10 -4.64
C VAL A 92 -9.05 -4.73 -3.57
N ASN A 93 -8.51 -5.62 -2.75
CA ASN A 93 -9.25 -6.21 -1.63
C ASN A 93 -8.33 -6.41 -0.39
N PRO A 94 -8.54 -5.64 0.70
CA PRO A 94 -9.57 -4.62 0.88
C PRO A 94 -9.30 -3.35 0.05
N ILE A 95 -10.38 -2.72 -0.45
CA ILE A 95 -10.25 -1.42 -1.08
C ILE A 95 -10.32 -0.31 -0.02
N ARG A 96 -9.49 0.71 -0.19
CA ARG A 96 -9.39 1.81 0.77
C ARG A 96 -10.14 3.03 0.29
N LEU A 97 -11.11 3.45 1.11
CA LEU A 97 -11.77 4.73 0.97
C LEU A 97 -11.05 5.77 1.82
N THR A 98 -10.67 6.89 1.21
CA THR A 98 -10.03 8.01 1.88
C THR A 98 -10.98 9.20 1.94
N ILE A 99 -11.13 9.78 3.14
CA ILE A 99 -12.03 10.90 3.41
C ILE A 99 -11.23 12.03 4.01
N PRO A 100 -11.12 13.19 3.35
CA PRO A 100 -10.55 14.39 3.95
C PRO A 100 -11.58 15.01 4.92
N LEU A 101 -11.30 14.93 6.22
CA LEU A 101 -12.17 15.42 7.27
C LEU A 101 -11.75 16.82 7.71
N PRO A 102 -12.63 17.83 7.68
CA PRO A 102 -12.33 19.17 8.18
C PRO A 102 -11.95 19.17 9.67
N GLU A 103 -11.08 20.09 10.06
CA GLU A 103 -10.60 20.24 11.44
C GLU A 103 -11.73 20.34 12.47
N SER A 104 -12.84 21.01 12.12
CA SER A 104 -14.02 21.17 12.97
C SER A 104 -14.65 19.84 13.41
N ASP A 105 -14.52 18.79 12.60
CA ASP A 105 -15.22 17.54 12.79
C ASP A 105 -14.36 16.44 13.41
N ILE A 106 -13.05 16.70 13.53
CA ILE A 106 -12.06 15.72 14.01
C ILE A 106 -12.37 15.24 15.42
N VAL A 107 -12.80 16.14 16.31
CA VAL A 107 -13.11 15.82 17.72
C VAL A 107 -14.23 14.80 17.85
N SER A 108 -15.08 14.73 16.84
CA SER A 108 -16.27 13.87 16.82
C SER A 108 -16.03 12.48 16.21
N ILE A 109 -14.86 12.24 15.65
CA ILE A 109 -14.54 10.99 14.93
C ILE A 109 -13.31 10.35 15.55
N ALA A 110 -13.38 9.04 15.74
CA ALA A 110 -12.27 8.23 16.25
C ALA A 110 -12.14 6.93 15.44
N LYS A 111 -11.01 6.24 15.61
CA LYS A 111 -10.85 4.89 15.08
C LYS A 111 -11.98 3.99 15.60
N GLY A 112 -12.65 3.28 14.71
CA GLY A 112 -13.79 2.42 15.03
C GLY A 112 -15.16 3.10 14.91
N THR A 113 -15.23 4.41 14.67
CA THR A 113 -16.51 5.12 14.42
C THR A 113 -17.22 4.49 13.21
N GLU A 114 -18.52 4.23 13.35
CA GLU A 114 -19.33 3.62 12.29
C GLU A 114 -19.63 4.63 11.18
N VAL A 115 -19.53 4.14 9.95
CA VAL A 115 -19.73 4.93 8.73
C VAL A 115 -20.62 4.14 7.78
N ASP A 116 -21.66 4.76 7.30
CA ASP A 116 -22.49 4.23 6.21
C ASP A 116 -21.90 4.73 4.88
N VAL A 117 -21.34 3.81 4.08
CA VAL A 117 -20.73 4.13 2.78
C VAL A 117 -21.65 3.70 1.66
N SER A 118 -21.92 4.60 0.73
CA SER A 118 -22.72 4.32 -0.47
C SER A 118 -21.99 4.80 -1.72
N PHE A 119 -22.22 4.09 -2.81
CA PHE A 119 -21.65 4.41 -4.12
C PHE A 119 -22.79 4.81 -5.07
N PRO A 120 -22.82 6.05 -5.57
CA PRO A 120 -23.89 6.50 -6.48
C PRO A 120 -24.01 5.64 -7.75
N GLU A 121 -22.88 5.12 -8.24
CA GLU A 121 -22.79 4.28 -9.43
C GLU A 121 -23.24 2.82 -9.20
N LEU A 122 -23.42 2.42 -7.94
CA LEU A 122 -23.87 1.09 -7.55
C LEU A 122 -25.17 1.19 -6.73
N PRO A 123 -26.34 1.38 -7.38
CA PRO A 123 -27.62 1.56 -6.68
C PRO A 123 -27.92 0.38 -5.74
N GLY A 124 -28.27 0.69 -4.50
CA GLY A 124 -28.56 -0.31 -3.46
C GLY A 124 -27.35 -0.86 -2.71
N ALA A 125 -26.11 -0.53 -3.10
CA ALA A 125 -24.92 -0.89 -2.36
C ALA A 125 -24.66 0.14 -1.25
N SER A 126 -25.22 -0.10 -0.06
CA SER A 126 -24.85 0.60 1.18
C SER A 126 -24.06 -0.37 2.06
N LEU A 127 -22.82 -0.01 2.38
CA LEU A 127 -21.92 -0.80 3.19
C LEU A 127 -21.75 -0.12 4.55
N LYS A 128 -21.96 -0.88 5.62
CA LYS A 128 -21.58 -0.44 6.97
C LYS A 128 -20.12 -0.75 7.19
N ALA A 129 -19.36 0.26 7.49
CA ALA A 129 -17.92 0.16 7.72
C ALA A 129 -17.52 0.90 9.00
N LYS A 130 -16.25 0.79 9.37
CA LYS A 130 -15.69 1.51 10.51
C LYS A 130 -14.42 2.21 10.09
N VAL A 131 -14.16 3.36 10.71
CA VAL A 131 -12.89 4.05 10.54
C VAL A 131 -11.74 3.11 10.92
N SER A 132 -10.90 2.78 9.95
CA SER A 132 -9.76 1.88 10.13
C SER A 132 -8.56 2.63 10.69
N ARG A 133 -8.26 3.78 10.12
CA ARG A 133 -7.11 4.62 10.47
C ARG A 133 -7.43 6.10 10.30
N MET A 134 -6.67 6.91 11.02
CA MET A 134 -6.68 8.36 10.90
C MET A 134 -5.24 8.84 10.79
N ALA A 135 -4.98 9.85 9.97
CA ALA A 135 -3.66 10.47 9.87
C ALA A 135 -3.26 11.09 11.22
N GLY A 136 -1.96 11.11 11.50
CA GLY A 136 -1.44 11.73 12.73
C GLY A 136 -1.27 13.24 12.65
N ALA A 137 -1.52 13.86 11.49
CA ALA A 137 -1.38 15.29 11.26
C ALA A 137 -2.38 15.77 10.21
N LEU A 138 -2.74 17.05 10.32
CA LEU A 138 -3.53 17.77 9.31
C LEU A 138 -2.68 18.07 8.08
N ASP A 139 -3.29 18.00 6.90
CA ASP A 139 -2.73 18.59 5.70
C ASP A 139 -2.76 20.12 5.84
N PRO A 140 -1.61 20.82 5.79
CA PRO A 140 -1.55 22.26 6.04
C PRO A 140 -2.22 23.09 4.95
N ALA A 141 -2.35 22.56 3.72
CA ALA A 141 -2.94 23.27 2.59
C ALA A 141 -4.47 23.19 2.60
N SER A 142 -5.02 22.01 2.86
CA SER A 142 -6.47 21.78 2.85
C SER A 142 -7.13 21.92 4.22
N LYS A 143 -6.33 21.96 5.31
CA LYS A 143 -6.83 21.96 6.71
C LYS A 143 -7.74 20.77 7.01
N THR A 144 -7.42 19.61 6.41
CA THR A 144 -8.17 18.38 6.60
C THR A 144 -7.31 17.28 7.22
N LEU A 145 -7.92 16.38 7.97
CA LEU A 145 -7.32 15.14 8.43
C LEU A 145 -7.76 14.00 7.52
N LEU A 146 -6.81 13.21 7.06
CA LEU A 146 -7.13 12.05 6.23
C LEU A 146 -7.64 10.91 7.11
N VAL A 147 -8.87 10.48 6.86
CA VAL A 147 -9.50 9.31 7.48
C VAL A 147 -9.58 8.19 6.46
N GLU A 148 -9.19 6.98 6.84
CA GLU A 148 -9.17 5.81 5.98
C GLU A 148 -10.13 4.74 6.49
N ILE A 149 -10.89 4.18 5.56
CA ILE A 149 -11.83 3.09 5.78
C ILE A 149 -11.48 1.97 4.82
N ASP A 150 -11.14 0.80 5.34
CA ASP A 150 -10.92 -0.39 4.53
C ASP A 150 -12.26 -1.10 4.34
N LEU A 151 -12.64 -1.32 3.07
CA LEU A 151 -13.88 -1.94 2.65
C LEU A 151 -13.58 -3.30 2.03
N ASP A 152 -14.34 -4.33 2.37
CA ASP A 152 -14.29 -5.60 1.68
C ASP A 152 -14.80 -5.44 0.24
N ASN A 153 -14.04 -5.94 -0.71
CA ASN A 153 -14.32 -5.91 -2.14
C ASN A 153 -14.10 -7.28 -2.79
N SER A 154 -14.45 -8.33 -2.04
CA SER A 154 -14.29 -9.72 -2.51
C SER A 154 -15.08 -10.02 -3.79
N ASP A 155 -16.19 -9.32 -4.02
CA ASP A 155 -17.02 -9.41 -5.23
C ASP A 155 -16.53 -8.51 -6.39
N ASP A 156 -15.45 -7.75 -6.18
CA ASP A 156 -14.78 -6.89 -7.18
C ASP A 156 -15.69 -5.84 -7.86
N LYS A 157 -16.76 -5.43 -7.21
CA LYS A 157 -17.68 -4.43 -7.74
C LYS A 157 -17.15 -3.01 -7.61
N ILE A 158 -16.40 -2.72 -6.53
CA ILE A 158 -15.86 -1.40 -6.30
C ILE A 158 -14.51 -1.31 -7.05
N LYS A 159 -14.38 -0.29 -7.90
CA LYS A 159 -13.16 -0.06 -8.66
C LYS A 159 -12.37 1.11 -8.05
N PRO A 160 -11.02 1.02 -8.05
CA PRO A 160 -10.19 2.17 -7.68
C PRO A 160 -10.58 3.41 -8.51
N GLY A 161 -10.67 4.56 -7.84
CA GLY A 161 -11.08 5.82 -8.46
C GLY A 161 -12.58 6.09 -8.46
N MET A 162 -13.42 5.18 -7.98
CA MET A 162 -14.85 5.45 -7.76
C MET A 162 -15.07 6.44 -6.64
N TYR A 163 -16.06 7.32 -6.79
CA TYR A 163 -16.53 8.20 -5.73
C TYR A 163 -17.48 7.47 -4.79
N ALA A 164 -17.34 7.75 -3.49
CA ALA A 164 -18.21 7.24 -2.47
C ALA A 164 -18.79 8.38 -1.62
N LYS A 165 -19.99 8.16 -1.12
CA LYS A 165 -20.64 9.00 -0.13
C LYS A 165 -20.53 8.32 1.22
N ALA A 166 -19.85 8.96 2.17
CA ALA A 166 -19.69 8.45 3.52
C ALA A 166 -20.55 9.29 4.48
N LEU A 167 -21.46 8.64 5.18
CA LEU A 167 -22.27 9.23 6.22
C LEU A 167 -21.73 8.80 7.58
N VAL A 168 -21.14 9.72 8.29
CA VAL A 168 -20.59 9.50 9.64
C VAL A 168 -21.57 10.02 10.67
N ARG A 169 -21.98 9.16 11.60
CA ARG A 169 -22.86 9.55 12.71
C ARG A 169 -22.01 9.99 13.88
N VAL A 170 -21.86 11.31 14.05
CA VAL A 170 -20.90 11.86 15.02
C VAL A 170 -21.49 12.11 16.41
N ASN A 171 -22.78 12.38 16.55
CA ASN A 171 -23.43 12.57 17.84
C ASN A 171 -24.91 12.20 17.78
N SER A 172 -25.34 11.29 18.62
CA SER A 172 -26.74 11.06 18.95
C SER A 172 -26.99 11.72 20.32
N ARG A 173 -27.78 12.79 20.33
CA ARG A 173 -28.30 13.33 21.59
C ARG A 173 -29.66 12.71 21.84
N GLU A 174 -29.77 11.85 22.85
CA GLU A 174 -31.05 11.32 23.31
C GLU A 174 -31.76 12.34 24.20
N GLY A 175 -33.10 12.39 24.15
CA GLY A 175 -33.90 13.27 24.99
C GLY A 175 -33.90 14.75 24.58
N VAL A 176 -33.46 15.07 23.37
CA VAL A 176 -33.51 16.46 22.87
C VAL A 176 -34.90 16.78 22.33
N ILE A 177 -35.51 17.82 22.87
CA ILE A 177 -36.77 18.37 22.32
C ILE A 177 -36.42 19.06 21.01
N SER A 178 -36.91 18.52 19.87
CA SER A 178 -36.74 19.13 18.57
C SER A 178 -38.03 19.81 18.11
N LEU A 179 -37.88 21.01 17.56
CA LEU A 179 -38.99 21.77 17.00
C LEU A 179 -38.71 22.04 15.52
N PRO A 180 -39.79 22.08 14.68
CA PRO A 180 -39.60 22.52 13.31
C PRO A 180 -39.00 23.94 13.29
N ILE A 181 -38.15 24.21 12.30
CA ILE A 181 -37.52 25.53 12.17
C ILE A 181 -38.56 26.65 11.99
N THR A 182 -39.74 26.34 11.49
CA THR A 182 -40.86 27.25 11.36
C THR A 182 -41.47 27.68 12.69
N ALA A 183 -41.21 26.98 13.79
CA ALA A 183 -41.66 27.36 15.13
C ALA A 183 -40.70 28.42 15.79
N GLN A 184 -39.57 28.69 15.18
CA GLN A 184 -38.63 29.70 15.65
C GLN A 184 -39.06 31.09 15.18
N SER A 185 -39.18 32.02 16.11
CA SER A 185 -39.37 33.45 15.85
C SER A 185 -38.14 34.22 16.30
N ILE A 186 -37.87 35.34 15.65
CA ILE A 186 -36.71 36.19 15.99
C ILE A 186 -37.24 37.53 16.51
N PHE A 187 -36.84 37.90 17.71
CA PHE A 187 -37.11 39.20 18.29
C PHE A 187 -35.82 39.79 18.85
N GLN A 188 -35.54 41.04 18.52
CA GLN A 188 -34.29 41.72 18.88
C GLN A 188 -33.00 40.89 18.59
N ASN A 189 -32.96 40.25 17.44
CA ASN A 189 -31.87 39.40 16.98
C ASN A 189 -31.59 38.16 17.85
N GLN A 190 -32.56 37.77 18.72
CA GLN A 190 -32.51 36.52 19.51
C GLN A 190 -33.60 35.56 19.06
N PRO A 191 -33.25 34.26 18.86
CA PRO A 191 -34.23 33.26 18.53
C PRO A 191 -35.04 32.84 19.75
N PHE A 192 -36.36 32.74 19.62
CA PHE A 192 -37.28 32.30 20.70
C PHE A 192 -38.38 31.42 20.13
N VAL A 193 -39.04 30.68 20.99
CA VAL A 193 -40.22 29.84 20.67
C VAL A 193 -41.34 30.22 21.62
N LEU A 194 -42.54 30.38 21.05
CA LEU A 194 -43.75 30.63 21.82
C LEU A 194 -44.33 29.29 22.30
N ILE A 195 -44.55 29.20 23.64
CA ILE A 195 -45.18 28.05 24.27
C ILE A 195 -46.61 28.48 24.67
N VAL A 196 -47.62 27.78 24.18
CA VAL A 196 -49.01 28.02 24.60
C VAL A 196 -49.30 27.05 25.76
N ASN A 197 -49.47 27.60 26.95
CA ASN A 197 -49.98 26.85 28.09
C ASN A 197 -51.52 26.92 28.08
N ASN A 198 -52.15 25.79 27.82
CA ASN A 198 -53.59 25.67 28.07
C ASN A 198 -53.77 25.52 29.60
N ASN A 199 -54.25 26.57 30.21
CA ASN A 199 -54.83 26.55 31.58
C ASN A 199 -56.26 26.06 31.50
#